data_e179b7ab0c3b02e35aa8eb60d21b45a3
#
_entry.id   e179b7ab0c3b02e35aa8eb60d21b45a3
#
_cell.length_a   1.000
_cell.length_b   1.000
_cell.length_c   1.000
_cell.angle_alpha   90.00
_cell.angle_beta   90.00
_cell.angle_gamma   90.00
#
_symmetry.space_group_name_H-M   'P 1'
#
loop_
_entity.id
_entity.type
_entity.pdbx_description
1 polymer ?
#
loop_
_entity_poly.entity_id
_entity_poly.type
_entity_poly.pdbx_seq_one_letter_code
_entity_poly.pdbx_strand_id
1 'polypeptide(L)'
;TVSFWSPLDPVSEASLRCISGSHRWEKPVLPTRWLAETSFYPDEDDYLPVPDPDAEGMRVLEWAMEPGDAVAFNYKTLHGARGNDSTQRRRAISLRLLGDDARYIERPGPTSPPFPGHEMKAGQKLRTDWFPMLL
;
A
#
# COMPACT_ATOMS: atom_id res chain seq x y z
N THR A 1 -11.26 3.92 1.20
CA THR A 1 -10.11 3.37 1.96
C THR A 1 -9.00 4.39 2.01
N VAL A 2 -8.47 4.65 3.18
CA VAL A 2 -7.31 5.50 3.42
C VAL A 2 -6.23 4.68 4.13
N SER A 3 -4.99 4.86 3.71
CA SER A 3 -3.82 4.28 4.36
C SER A 3 -3.09 5.36 5.14
N PHE A 4 -2.60 4.99 6.32
CA PHE A 4 -1.66 5.78 7.10
C PHE A 4 -0.34 5.02 7.19
N TRP A 5 0.73 5.73 7.06
CA TRP A 5 2.07 5.22 7.30
C TRP A 5 2.78 6.16 8.27
N SER A 6 3.35 5.60 9.32
CA SER A 6 4.04 6.36 10.37
C SER A 6 5.34 5.66 10.74
N PRO A 7 6.48 6.37 10.78
CA PRO A 7 7.73 5.80 11.24
C PRO A 7 7.71 5.61 12.76
N LEU A 8 8.39 4.56 13.22
CA LEU A 8 8.66 4.30 14.64
C LEU A 8 10.11 4.61 15.04
N ASP A 9 10.94 4.87 14.06
CA ASP A 9 12.31 5.40 14.20
C ASP A 9 12.42 6.63 13.28
N PRO A 10 13.26 7.62 13.58
CA PRO A 10 13.48 8.75 12.67
C PRO A 10 13.89 8.27 11.27
N VAL A 11 13.36 8.89 10.24
CA VAL A 11 13.67 8.55 8.85
C VAL A 11 13.87 9.82 8.03
N SER A 12 15.09 10.02 7.52
CA SER A 12 15.43 11.09 6.58
C SER A 12 15.53 10.58 5.15
N GLU A 13 16.05 9.36 5.00
CA GLU A 13 16.17 8.64 3.73
C GLU A 13 15.39 7.33 3.82
N ALA A 14 15.12 6.70 2.71
CA ALA A 14 14.31 5.48 2.66
C ALA A 14 12.92 5.61 3.31
N SER A 15 12.38 6.83 3.33
CA SER A 15 11.01 7.12 3.76
C SER A 15 9.98 6.54 2.79
N LEU A 16 8.70 6.69 3.12
CA LEU A 16 7.62 6.42 2.19
C LEU A 16 7.67 7.42 1.03
N ARG A 17 7.67 6.91 -0.19
CA ARG A 17 7.54 7.69 -1.43
C ARG A 17 6.19 7.43 -2.04
N CYS A 18 5.53 8.48 -2.53
CA CYS A 18 4.24 8.39 -3.21
C CYS A 18 4.31 9.10 -4.55
N ILE A 19 3.76 8.49 -5.60
CA ILE A 19 3.57 9.20 -6.88
C ILE A 19 2.27 9.99 -6.80
N SER A 20 2.42 11.32 -6.84
CA SER A 20 1.32 12.27 -6.74
C SER A 20 0.28 12.04 -7.85
N GLY A 21 -0.98 11.86 -7.48
CA GLY A 21 -2.08 11.69 -8.43
C GLY A 21 -2.28 10.29 -8.99
N SER A 22 -1.38 9.34 -8.71
CA SER A 22 -1.43 7.98 -9.27
C SER A 22 -2.70 7.20 -8.91
N HIS A 23 -3.36 7.53 -7.81
CA HIS A 23 -4.65 6.93 -7.42
C HIS A 23 -5.79 7.21 -8.41
N ARG A 24 -5.60 8.15 -9.35
CA ARG A 24 -6.58 8.53 -10.39
C ARG A 24 -6.25 7.95 -11.76
N TRP A 25 -5.18 7.17 -11.87
CA TRP A 25 -4.86 6.51 -13.13
C TRP A 25 -5.96 5.53 -13.52
N GLU A 26 -6.24 5.43 -14.82
CA GLU A 26 -7.30 4.60 -15.37
C GLU A 26 -7.13 3.13 -15.03
N LYS A 27 -5.90 2.63 -15.20
CA LYS A 27 -5.54 1.26 -14.83
C LYS A 27 -4.69 1.25 -13.57
N PRO A 28 -4.88 0.25 -12.69
CA PRO A 28 -3.99 0.06 -11.57
C PRO A 28 -2.60 -0.38 -12.04
N VAL A 29 -1.59 -0.12 -11.21
CA VAL A 29 -0.24 -0.64 -11.46
C VAL A 29 -0.17 -2.08 -10.99
N LEU A 30 0.50 -2.92 -11.77
CA LEU A 30 0.69 -4.33 -11.45
C LEU A 30 1.56 -4.47 -10.20
N PRO A 31 1.02 -5.00 -9.08
CA PRO A 31 1.84 -5.21 -7.90
C PRO A 31 2.85 -6.33 -8.13
N THR A 32 4.09 -6.07 -7.73
CA THR A 32 5.18 -7.05 -7.82
C THR A 32 5.57 -7.55 -6.43
N ARG A 33 6.10 -8.77 -6.37
CA ARG A 33 6.69 -9.34 -5.16
C ARG A 33 8.12 -8.83 -5.04
N TRP A 34 8.44 -8.18 -3.96
CA TRP A 34 9.71 -7.46 -3.77
C TRP A 34 10.96 -8.33 -3.97
N LEU A 35 10.95 -9.55 -3.44
CA LEU A 35 12.13 -10.42 -3.49
C LEU A 35 12.24 -11.26 -4.76
N ALA A 36 11.15 -11.44 -5.49
CA ALA A 36 11.09 -12.31 -6.65
C ALA A 36 10.94 -11.56 -7.97
N GLU A 37 10.69 -10.25 -7.90
CA GLU A 37 10.39 -9.39 -9.06
C GLU A 37 9.29 -9.94 -9.98
N THR A 38 8.44 -10.81 -9.40
CA THR A 38 7.36 -11.48 -10.13
C THR A 38 6.02 -10.81 -9.82
N SER A 39 5.13 -10.83 -10.80
CA SER A 39 3.76 -10.34 -10.64
C SER A 39 2.97 -11.14 -9.60
N PHE A 40 2.08 -10.43 -8.87
CA PHE A 40 1.08 -11.08 -8.00
C PHE A 40 -0.06 -11.72 -8.79
N TYR A 41 -0.34 -11.23 -9.99
CA TYR A 41 -1.45 -11.67 -10.82
C TYR A 41 -0.96 -12.24 -12.16
N PRO A 42 -1.59 -13.31 -12.65
CA PRO A 42 -1.19 -13.93 -13.90
C PRO A 42 -1.61 -13.14 -15.15
N ASP A 43 -2.67 -12.34 -15.04
CA ASP A 43 -3.18 -11.52 -16.13
C ASP A 43 -2.62 -10.09 -15.98
N GLU A 44 -1.76 -9.71 -16.90
CA GLU A 44 -1.04 -8.43 -16.88
C GLU A 44 -1.73 -7.35 -17.74
N ASP A 45 -2.65 -7.73 -18.62
CA ASP A 45 -3.26 -6.82 -19.61
C ASP A 45 -4.11 -5.71 -18.96
N ASP A 46 -4.68 -5.97 -17.79
CA ASP A 46 -5.51 -5.01 -17.04
C ASP A 46 -4.70 -4.03 -16.17
N TYR A 47 -3.38 -4.15 -16.19
CA TYR A 47 -2.50 -3.38 -15.32
C TYR A 47 -1.50 -2.54 -16.11
N LEU A 48 -1.04 -1.46 -15.47
CA LEU A 48 0.14 -0.72 -15.93
C LEU A 48 1.41 -1.37 -15.36
N PRO A 49 2.52 -1.37 -16.09
CA PRO A 49 3.81 -1.74 -15.52
C PRO A 49 4.19 -0.77 -14.40
N VAL A 50 5.03 -1.22 -13.47
CA VAL A 50 5.59 -0.34 -12.43
C VAL A 50 6.42 0.74 -13.13
N PRO A 51 6.06 2.02 -13.01
CA PRO A 51 6.81 3.08 -13.67
C PRO A 51 8.13 3.34 -12.95
N ASP A 52 9.09 3.86 -13.69
CA ASP A 52 10.27 4.46 -13.10
C ASP A 52 9.87 5.76 -12.35
N PRO A 53 10.06 5.84 -11.05
CA PRO A 53 9.69 7.03 -10.27
C PRO A 53 10.53 8.26 -10.63
N ASP A 54 11.69 8.08 -11.23
CA ASP A 54 12.60 9.16 -11.63
C ASP A 54 12.40 9.58 -13.10
N ALA A 55 11.42 8.98 -13.80
CA ALA A 55 11.06 9.34 -15.17
C ALA A 55 10.46 10.76 -15.26
N GLU A 56 10.64 11.38 -16.42
CA GLU A 56 10.05 12.71 -16.72
C GLU A 56 8.53 12.69 -16.55
N GLY A 57 7.99 13.71 -15.89
CA GLY A 57 6.56 13.84 -15.60
C GLY A 57 6.10 13.13 -14.32
N MET A 58 6.93 12.35 -13.68
CA MET A 58 6.62 11.75 -12.39
C MET A 58 6.86 12.74 -11.25
N ARG A 59 5.81 13.03 -10.47
CA ARG A 59 5.94 13.85 -9.26
C ARG A 59 5.96 12.94 -8.03
N VAL A 60 7.16 12.66 -7.54
CA VAL A 60 7.37 11.89 -6.32
C VAL A 60 7.31 12.81 -5.11
N LEU A 61 6.57 12.39 -4.09
CA LEU A 61 6.50 13.01 -2.77
C LEU A 61 7.23 12.09 -1.79
N GLU A 62 8.15 12.64 -1.04
CA GLU A 62 8.94 11.96 -0.03
C GLU A 62 9.19 12.93 1.13
N TRP A 63 9.23 12.44 2.37
CA TRP A 63 9.34 13.29 3.56
C TRP A 63 10.38 12.74 4.53
N ALA A 64 11.20 13.62 5.10
CA ALA A 64 11.87 13.30 6.35
C ALA A 64 10.84 13.34 7.47
N MET A 65 10.83 12.33 8.35
CA MET A 65 9.79 12.14 9.34
C MET A 65 10.36 11.64 10.67
N GLU A 66 9.73 12.08 11.75
CA GLU A 66 10.02 11.66 13.12
C GLU A 66 8.91 10.73 13.65
N PRO A 67 9.17 9.93 14.70
CA PRO A 67 8.12 9.21 15.40
C PRO A 67 7.01 10.15 15.86
N GLY A 68 5.77 9.85 15.48
CA GLY A 68 4.58 10.69 15.69
C GLY A 68 4.08 11.37 14.42
N ASP A 69 4.90 11.51 13.41
CA ASP A 69 4.44 11.94 12.09
C ASP A 69 3.68 10.80 11.38
N ALA A 70 2.79 11.19 10.46
CA ALA A 70 2.09 10.23 9.62
C ALA A 70 1.78 10.79 8.23
N VAL A 71 1.89 9.96 7.22
CA VAL A 71 1.39 10.25 5.87
C VAL A 71 0.09 9.51 5.66
N ALA A 72 -0.97 10.25 5.33
CA ALA A 72 -2.27 9.70 4.93
C ALA A 72 -2.41 9.75 3.40
N PHE A 73 -2.79 8.64 2.78
CA PHE A 73 -2.93 8.56 1.33
C PHE A 73 -4.04 7.59 0.91
N ASN A 74 -4.58 7.81 -0.28
CA ASN A 74 -5.53 6.87 -0.88
C ASN A 74 -4.83 5.53 -1.14
N TYR A 75 -5.49 4.41 -0.82
CA TYR A 75 -4.89 3.07 -0.96
C TYR A 75 -4.45 2.72 -2.39
N LYS A 76 -5.05 3.37 -3.41
CA LYS A 76 -4.65 3.22 -4.82
C LYS A 76 -3.39 4.02 -5.19
N THR A 77 -2.93 4.92 -4.31
CA THR A 77 -1.72 5.69 -4.58
C THR A 77 -0.54 4.75 -4.73
N LEU A 78 0.16 4.84 -5.84
CA LEU A 78 1.40 4.10 -6.04
C LEU A 78 2.43 4.61 -5.04
N HIS A 79 2.95 3.70 -4.24
CA HIS A 79 3.88 4.02 -3.17
C HIS A 79 4.93 2.93 -3.00
N GLY A 80 6.02 3.31 -2.42
CA GLY A 80 7.13 2.41 -2.14
C GLY A 80 8.13 3.06 -1.19
N ALA A 81 9.28 2.48 -1.04
CA ALA A 81 10.40 3.06 -0.33
C ALA A 81 11.69 2.60 -1.00
N ARG A 82 12.73 3.40 -0.89
CA ARG A 82 14.10 2.96 -1.21
C ARG A 82 14.53 1.88 -0.22
N GLY A 83 15.49 1.05 -0.60
CA GLY A 83 16.17 0.16 0.34
C GLY A 83 16.78 0.97 1.49
N ASN A 84 16.90 0.34 2.65
CA ASN A 84 17.63 0.94 3.76
C ASN A 84 19.08 0.42 3.74
N ASP A 85 19.96 1.17 3.12
CA ASP A 85 21.38 0.83 3.00
C ASP A 85 22.20 1.29 4.22
N SER A 86 21.55 1.95 5.19
CA SER A 86 22.17 2.40 6.41
C SER A 86 22.23 1.29 7.47
N THR A 87 23.07 1.48 8.50
CA THR A 87 23.12 0.61 9.68
C THR A 87 22.02 0.94 10.69
N GLN A 88 21.22 1.98 10.44
CA GLN A 88 20.17 2.41 11.34
C GLN A 88 18.91 1.55 11.15
N ARG A 89 18.29 1.20 12.27
CA ARG A 89 17.01 0.50 12.24
C ARG A 89 15.91 1.40 11.67
N ARG A 90 15.07 0.83 10.81
CA ARG A 90 13.92 1.51 10.23
C ARG A 90 12.66 0.66 10.44
N ARG A 91 11.86 1.05 11.40
CA ARG A 91 10.54 0.46 11.65
C ARG A 91 9.46 1.45 11.28
N ALA A 92 8.35 0.95 10.80
CA ALA A 92 7.16 1.74 10.54
C ALA A 92 5.90 0.92 10.84
N ILE A 93 4.82 1.61 11.10
CA ILE A 93 3.48 1.03 11.20
C ILE A 93 2.64 1.51 10.02
N SER A 94 1.82 0.61 9.48
CA SER A 94 0.81 0.96 8.47
C SER A 94 -0.57 0.59 8.98
N LEU A 95 -1.49 1.56 8.92
CA LEU A 95 -2.90 1.36 9.22
C LEU A 95 -3.70 1.57 7.94
N ARG A 96 -4.72 0.73 7.72
CA ARG A 96 -5.64 0.87 6.60
C ARG A 96 -7.06 0.97 7.14
N LEU A 97 -7.69 2.12 6.90
CA LEU A 97 -9.06 2.36 7.31
C LEU A 97 -9.99 2.16 6.12
N LEU A 98 -11.05 1.43 6.35
CA LEU A 98 -12.08 1.11 5.36
C LEU A 98 -13.35 1.87 5.72
N GLY A 99 -14.07 2.38 4.70
CA GLY A 99 -15.40 2.93 4.90
C GLY A 99 -16.41 1.84 5.26
N ASP A 100 -17.51 2.22 5.85
CA ASP A 100 -18.62 1.35 6.25
C ASP A 100 -19.36 0.69 5.08
N ASP A 101 -19.17 1.25 3.89
CA ASP A 101 -19.66 0.71 2.62
C ASP A 101 -18.73 -0.33 2.00
N ALA A 102 -17.55 -0.56 2.56
CA ALA A 102 -16.59 -1.54 2.05
C ALA A 102 -17.18 -2.95 2.04
N ARG A 103 -16.87 -3.69 0.97
CA ARG A 103 -17.29 -5.07 0.78
C ARG A 103 -16.08 -5.93 0.50
N TYR A 104 -16.14 -7.17 0.98
CA TYR A 104 -15.13 -8.16 0.67
C TYR A 104 -15.14 -8.49 -0.83
N ILE A 105 -13.97 -8.58 -1.41
CA ILE A 105 -13.77 -9.06 -2.78
C ILE A 105 -12.78 -10.22 -2.79
N GLU A 106 -13.08 -11.24 -3.54
CA GLU A 106 -12.15 -12.33 -3.82
C GLU A 106 -11.16 -11.87 -4.91
N ARG A 107 -9.90 -12.21 -4.72
CA ARG A 107 -8.84 -11.91 -5.67
C ARG A 107 -8.12 -13.18 -6.07
N PRO A 108 -7.57 -13.27 -7.29
CA PRO A 108 -6.93 -14.47 -7.82
C PRO A 108 -5.55 -14.75 -7.21
N GLY A 109 -5.31 -14.44 -5.98
CA GLY A 109 -4.00 -14.65 -5.36
C GLY A 109 -4.03 -14.41 -3.86
N PRO A 110 -2.93 -14.72 -3.17
CA PRO A 110 -2.85 -14.48 -1.74
C PRO A 110 -2.90 -12.99 -1.44
N THR A 111 -3.63 -12.63 -0.38
CA THR A 111 -3.63 -11.26 0.14
C THR A 111 -2.39 -10.99 1.00
N SER A 112 -2.02 -9.73 1.15
CA SER A 112 -0.97 -9.28 2.07
C SER A 112 -1.50 -8.18 2.98
N PRO A 113 -1.69 -8.43 4.28
CA PRO A 113 -1.49 -9.71 4.98
C PRO A 113 -2.51 -10.78 4.60
N PRO A 114 -2.23 -12.05 4.86
CA PRO A 114 -3.20 -13.11 4.68
C PRO A 114 -4.27 -13.07 5.78
N PHE A 115 -5.49 -13.48 5.45
CA PHE A 115 -6.61 -13.58 6.39
C PHE A 115 -7.18 -15.01 6.37
N PRO A 116 -6.46 -16.02 6.84
CA PRO A 116 -6.91 -17.41 6.78
C PRO A 116 -8.11 -17.63 7.71
N GLY A 117 -9.14 -18.36 7.22
CA GLY A 117 -10.30 -18.73 8.03
C GLY A 117 -11.35 -17.63 8.23
N HIS A 118 -11.27 -16.52 7.48
CA HIS A 118 -12.29 -15.46 7.57
C HIS A 118 -13.67 -15.86 7.05
N GLU A 119 -13.75 -16.84 6.15
CA GLU A 119 -14.98 -17.39 5.54
C GLU A 119 -15.92 -16.35 4.86
N MET A 120 -15.42 -15.12 4.61
CA MET A 120 -16.19 -14.10 3.90
C MET A 120 -16.28 -14.43 2.41
N LYS A 121 -17.43 -14.14 1.81
CA LYS A 121 -17.68 -14.27 0.36
C LYS A 121 -17.72 -12.90 -0.30
N ALA A 122 -17.43 -12.85 -1.59
CA ALA A 122 -17.51 -11.63 -2.39
C ALA A 122 -18.86 -10.89 -2.19
N GLY A 123 -18.81 -9.58 -2.01
CA GLY A 123 -19.96 -8.71 -1.77
C GLY A 123 -20.45 -8.64 -0.32
N GLN A 124 -19.97 -9.47 0.57
CA GLN A 124 -20.33 -9.41 2.00
C GLN A 124 -19.73 -8.18 2.68
N LYS A 125 -20.43 -7.67 3.70
CA LYS A 125 -19.83 -6.69 4.63
C LYS A 125 -18.66 -7.34 5.35
N LEU A 126 -17.66 -6.52 5.66
CA LEU A 126 -16.52 -6.97 6.46
C LEU A 126 -16.99 -7.37 7.87
N ARG A 127 -16.49 -8.48 8.36
CA ARG A 127 -16.81 -8.98 9.70
C ARG A 127 -16.06 -8.16 10.75
N THR A 128 -16.75 -7.71 11.78
CA THR A 128 -16.19 -6.83 12.83
C THR A 128 -15.19 -7.54 13.75
N ASP A 129 -15.24 -8.86 13.83
CA ASP A 129 -14.26 -9.67 14.55
C ASP A 129 -12.90 -9.76 13.83
N TRP A 130 -12.87 -9.53 12.51
CA TRP A 130 -11.67 -9.43 11.70
C TRP A 130 -11.27 -7.99 11.39
N PHE A 131 -12.23 -7.12 11.28
CA PHE A 131 -12.10 -5.71 10.93
C PHE A 131 -12.86 -4.87 11.97
N PRO A 132 -12.26 -4.60 13.13
CA PRO A 132 -12.93 -3.88 14.20
C PRO A 132 -13.32 -2.48 13.75
N MET A 133 -14.52 -2.05 14.14
CA MET A 133 -14.96 -0.68 13.91
C MET A 133 -14.23 0.27 14.85
N LEU A 134 -13.80 1.40 14.29
CA LEU A 134 -13.34 2.55 15.05
C LEU A 134 -14.54 3.46 15.27
N LEU A 135 -14.78 3.87 16.50
CA LEU A 135 -15.85 4.80 16.88
C LEU A 135 -15.42 6.23 16.67
#